data_0801a84191c3ca696921e75b95ff2a43
#
_entry.id   0801a84191c3ca696921e75b95ff2a43
#
_cell.length_a   1.000
_cell.length_b   1.000
_cell.length_c   1.000
_cell.angle_alpha   90.00
_cell.angle_beta   90.00
_cell.angle_gamma   90.00
#
_symmetry.space_group_name_H-M   'P 1'
#
loop_
_entity.id
_entity.type
_entity.pdbx_description
1 polymer ?
#
loop_
_entity_poly.entity_id
_entity_poly.type
_entity_poly.pdbx_seq_one_letter_code
_entity_poly.pdbx_strand_id
1 'polypeptide(L)'
;MIKAIIFDWFGVCTKENWGDCVQRELVKELKVDPEIVKKEFKLLLQDFMKDKISSEEFFKRFIGALDPEKDPREFYYLLNFLPDLNAGLLRAILDLKKRYKIYLLSNTTQEFFKQYQKKIDFHKYFDQMFLSHELKMSKTQEEIWNFVLSEVPFLPGEIVFIDNKEKYLELAQKQGIKTILFKNNEQVKKELIHFGVQIT
;
A
#
# COMPACT_ATOMS: atom_id res chain seq x y z
N MET A 1 -3.97 9.21 24.22
CA MET A 1 -4.98 9.75 23.25
C MET A 1 -4.35 9.69 21.87
N ILE A 2 -5.12 9.31 20.83
CA ILE A 2 -4.60 9.27 19.44
C ILE A 2 -4.29 10.68 18.95
N LYS A 3 -3.17 10.84 18.27
CA LYS A 3 -2.69 12.09 17.68
C LYS A 3 -2.37 11.96 16.19
N ALA A 4 -2.07 10.73 15.73
CA ALA A 4 -1.70 10.46 14.35
C ALA A 4 -2.36 9.20 13.81
N ILE A 5 -2.63 9.19 12.49
CA ILE A 5 -3.18 8.04 11.78
C ILE A 5 -2.33 7.83 10.53
N ILE A 6 -1.86 6.60 10.35
CA ILE A 6 -1.08 6.17 9.18
C ILE A 6 -1.98 5.28 8.34
N PHE A 7 -2.12 5.59 7.06
CA PHE A 7 -2.88 4.79 6.11
C PHE A 7 -1.97 4.05 5.13
N ASP A 8 -2.33 2.83 4.75
CA ASP A 8 -1.83 2.21 3.53
C ASP A 8 -2.52 2.80 2.30
N TRP A 9 -1.92 2.58 1.12
CA TRP A 9 -2.47 3.04 -0.14
C TRP A 9 -3.30 1.97 -0.86
N PHE A 10 -2.65 0.88 -1.30
CA PHE A 10 -3.30 -0.12 -2.14
C PHE A 10 -4.26 -1.03 -1.36
N GLY A 11 -5.55 -1.01 -1.76
CA GLY A 11 -6.61 -1.77 -1.10
C GLY A 11 -7.11 -1.15 0.21
N VAL A 12 -6.68 0.10 0.51
CA VAL A 12 -7.18 0.95 1.60
C VAL A 12 -7.64 2.28 1.00
N CYS A 13 -6.73 3.13 0.57
CA CYS A 13 -7.03 4.38 -0.14
C CYS A 13 -7.41 4.15 -1.61
N THR A 14 -7.12 2.97 -2.16
CA THR A 14 -7.69 2.45 -3.40
C THR A 14 -8.66 1.31 -3.10
N LYS A 15 -9.56 1.01 -4.05
CA LYS A 15 -10.57 -0.06 -3.88
C LYS A 15 -9.97 -1.46 -3.91
N GLU A 16 -8.87 -1.63 -4.65
CA GLU A 16 -8.19 -2.92 -4.82
C GLU A 16 -6.67 -2.75 -4.70
N ASN A 17 -5.95 -3.86 -4.50
CA ASN A 17 -4.50 -3.88 -4.64
C ASN A 17 -4.13 -4.00 -6.12
N TRP A 18 -3.12 -3.26 -6.56
CA TRP A 18 -2.59 -3.40 -7.92
C TRP A 18 -2.14 -4.83 -8.23
N GLY A 19 -1.43 -5.46 -7.32
CA GLY A 19 -0.94 -6.83 -7.52
C GLY A 19 -2.06 -7.85 -7.71
N ASP A 20 -3.18 -7.70 -7.01
CA ASP A 20 -4.33 -8.60 -7.15
C ASP A 20 -4.98 -8.41 -8.54
N CYS A 21 -5.03 -7.18 -9.04
CA CYS A 21 -5.53 -6.87 -10.38
C CYS A 21 -4.63 -7.49 -11.47
N VAL A 22 -3.31 -7.30 -11.36
CA VAL A 22 -2.34 -7.86 -12.32
C VAL A 22 -2.41 -9.38 -12.36
N GLN A 23 -2.41 -10.03 -11.20
CA GLN A 23 -2.49 -11.49 -11.14
C GLN A 23 -3.79 -12.00 -11.78
N ARG A 24 -4.92 -11.36 -11.51
CA ARG A 24 -6.23 -11.72 -12.11
C ARG A 24 -6.21 -11.62 -13.64
N GLU A 25 -5.63 -10.55 -14.19
CA GLU A 25 -5.55 -10.40 -15.65
C GLU A 25 -4.59 -11.42 -16.28
N LEU A 26 -3.44 -11.69 -15.65
CA LEU A 26 -2.50 -12.70 -16.18
C LEU A 26 -3.06 -14.12 -16.14
N VAL A 27 -3.77 -14.49 -15.07
CA VAL A 27 -4.49 -15.79 -15.02
C VAL A 27 -5.45 -15.91 -16.17
N LYS A 28 -6.20 -14.86 -16.48
CA LYS A 28 -7.19 -14.84 -17.57
C LYS A 28 -6.54 -14.92 -18.96
N GLU A 29 -5.47 -14.16 -19.20
CA GLU A 29 -4.83 -14.09 -20.51
C GLU A 29 -3.95 -15.30 -20.82
N LEU A 30 -3.13 -15.71 -19.85
CA LEU A 30 -2.19 -16.83 -20.03
C LEU A 30 -2.83 -18.20 -19.75
N LYS A 31 -4.00 -18.23 -19.12
CA LYS A 31 -4.70 -19.47 -18.68
C LYS A 31 -3.82 -20.36 -17.78
N VAL A 32 -2.96 -19.74 -16.99
CA VAL A 32 -2.05 -20.39 -16.03
C VAL A 32 -2.75 -20.55 -14.70
N ASP A 33 -2.34 -21.55 -13.91
CA ASP A 33 -2.85 -21.79 -12.58
C ASP A 33 -2.64 -20.54 -11.67
N PRO A 34 -3.71 -20.03 -11.03
CA PRO A 34 -3.63 -18.86 -10.13
C PRO A 34 -2.58 -18.98 -9.03
N GLU A 35 -2.33 -20.18 -8.49
CA GLU A 35 -1.34 -20.37 -7.43
C GLU A 35 0.11 -20.24 -7.96
N ILE A 36 0.35 -20.63 -9.22
CA ILE A 36 1.63 -20.41 -9.88
C ILE A 36 1.86 -18.90 -10.09
N VAL A 37 0.86 -18.18 -10.61
CA VAL A 37 0.92 -16.72 -10.81
C VAL A 37 1.21 -16.02 -9.50
N LYS A 38 0.51 -16.37 -8.44
CA LYS A 38 0.66 -15.79 -7.10
C LYS A 38 2.05 -16.05 -6.50
N LYS A 39 2.57 -17.27 -6.67
CA LYS A 39 3.90 -17.67 -6.20
C LYS A 39 4.99 -16.83 -6.88
N GLU A 40 5.00 -16.81 -8.21
CA GLU A 40 6.02 -16.08 -8.99
C GLU A 40 5.93 -14.57 -8.75
N PHE A 41 4.72 -14.02 -8.70
CA PHE A 41 4.51 -12.62 -8.33
C PHE A 41 5.13 -12.27 -6.96
N LYS A 42 4.89 -13.11 -5.95
CA LYS A 42 5.38 -12.89 -4.59
C LYS A 42 6.92 -12.89 -4.51
N LEU A 43 7.59 -13.71 -5.31
CA LEU A 43 9.06 -13.78 -5.35
C LEU A 43 9.70 -12.46 -5.80
N LEU A 44 9.09 -11.79 -6.77
CA LEU A 44 9.63 -10.57 -7.39
C LEU A 44 9.13 -9.28 -6.73
N LEU A 45 7.96 -9.32 -6.10
CA LEU A 45 7.24 -8.13 -5.62
C LEU A 45 8.08 -7.27 -4.67
N GLN A 46 8.82 -7.87 -3.75
CA GLN A 46 9.56 -7.11 -2.73
C GLN A 46 10.69 -6.28 -3.32
N ASP A 47 11.41 -6.81 -4.29
CA ASP A 47 12.49 -6.09 -4.97
C ASP A 47 11.93 -5.04 -5.93
N PHE A 48 10.82 -5.35 -6.58
CA PHE A 48 10.11 -4.39 -7.43
C PHE A 48 9.59 -3.19 -6.62
N MET A 49 8.93 -3.41 -5.49
CA MET A 49 8.38 -2.33 -4.65
C MET A 49 9.45 -1.49 -3.93
N LYS A 50 10.70 -1.90 -3.97
CA LYS A 50 11.86 -1.13 -3.49
C LYS A 50 12.69 -0.51 -4.62
N ASP A 51 12.18 -0.57 -5.86
CA ASP A 51 12.91 -0.18 -7.08
C ASP A 51 14.33 -0.80 -7.18
N LYS A 52 14.50 -2.03 -6.70
CA LYS A 52 15.73 -2.80 -6.90
C LYS A 52 15.80 -3.44 -8.28
N ILE A 53 14.65 -3.72 -8.87
CA ILE A 53 14.49 -4.15 -10.25
C ILE A 53 13.54 -3.20 -10.96
N SER A 54 13.80 -2.93 -12.24
CA SER A 54 12.93 -2.10 -13.07
C SER A 54 11.63 -2.82 -13.40
N SER A 55 10.62 -2.08 -13.87
CA SER A 55 9.37 -2.65 -14.39
C SER A 55 9.63 -3.62 -15.55
N GLU A 56 10.56 -3.30 -16.42
CA GLU A 56 10.97 -4.17 -17.52
C GLU A 56 11.53 -5.50 -17.01
N GLU A 57 12.47 -5.45 -16.07
CA GLU A 57 13.06 -6.66 -15.48
C GLU A 57 12.03 -7.46 -14.67
N PHE A 58 11.12 -6.79 -13.95
CA PHE A 58 10.02 -7.43 -13.25
C PHE A 58 9.16 -8.24 -14.22
N PHE A 59 8.64 -7.62 -15.29
CA PHE A 59 7.79 -8.32 -16.27
C PHE A 59 8.55 -9.39 -17.04
N LYS A 60 9.79 -9.14 -17.41
CA LYS A 60 10.64 -10.13 -18.08
C LYS A 60 10.75 -11.43 -17.26
N ARG A 61 11.10 -11.30 -15.98
CA ARG A 61 11.21 -12.45 -15.09
C ARG A 61 9.85 -13.08 -14.81
N PHE A 62 8.85 -12.28 -14.56
CA PHE A 62 7.52 -12.75 -14.19
C PHE A 62 6.85 -13.49 -15.33
N ILE A 63 6.76 -12.88 -16.51
CA ILE A 63 6.15 -13.52 -17.69
C ILE A 63 6.97 -14.73 -18.16
N GLY A 64 8.30 -14.62 -18.19
CA GLY A 64 9.18 -15.74 -18.53
C GLY A 64 9.05 -16.96 -17.62
N ALA A 65 8.69 -16.75 -16.33
CA ALA A 65 8.41 -17.83 -15.39
C ALA A 65 7.00 -18.46 -15.62
N LEU A 66 6.04 -17.70 -16.16
CA LEU A 66 4.68 -18.16 -16.41
C LEU A 66 4.53 -18.79 -17.79
N ASP A 67 5.11 -18.17 -18.81
CA ASP A 67 5.08 -18.61 -20.20
C ASP A 67 6.32 -18.08 -20.95
N PRO A 68 7.37 -18.91 -21.16
CA PRO A 68 8.62 -18.48 -21.79
C PRO A 68 8.49 -18.07 -23.26
N GLU A 69 7.40 -18.47 -23.94
CA GLU A 69 7.15 -18.16 -25.36
C GLU A 69 6.52 -16.77 -25.54
N LYS A 70 6.05 -16.13 -24.47
CA LYS A 70 5.42 -14.82 -24.51
C LYS A 70 6.43 -13.67 -24.44
N ASP A 71 6.16 -12.62 -25.22
CA ASP A 71 6.91 -11.37 -25.13
C ASP A 71 6.43 -10.59 -23.89
N PRO A 72 7.30 -10.35 -22.88
CA PRO A 72 6.93 -9.60 -21.68
C PRO A 72 6.37 -8.21 -21.96
N ARG A 73 6.74 -7.60 -23.10
CA ARG A 73 6.28 -6.26 -23.50
C ARG A 73 4.78 -6.20 -23.78
N GLU A 74 4.16 -7.30 -24.16
CA GLU A 74 2.71 -7.41 -24.36
C GLU A 74 1.93 -7.10 -23.07
N PHE A 75 2.57 -7.25 -21.90
CA PHE A 75 1.96 -7.09 -20.58
C PHE A 75 2.29 -5.76 -19.89
N TYR A 76 3.08 -4.89 -20.54
CA TYR A 76 3.45 -3.59 -19.92
C TYR A 76 2.26 -2.64 -19.72
N TYR A 77 1.14 -2.86 -20.40
CA TYR A 77 -0.10 -2.13 -20.14
C TYR A 77 -0.60 -2.30 -18.69
N LEU A 78 -0.27 -3.43 -18.04
CA LEU A 78 -0.61 -3.70 -16.65
C LEU A 78 0.05 -2.73 -15.66
N LEU A 79 1.16 -2.10 -16.05
CA LEU A 79 1.78 -1.01 -15.28
C LEU A 79 0.87 0.23 -15.21
N ASN A 80 0.04 0.42 -16.23
CA ASN A 80 -0.88 1.55 -16.30
C ASN A 80 -2.25 1.25 -15.67
N PHE A 81 -2.44 0.02 -15.22
CA PHE A 81 -3.68 -0.37 -14.53
C PHE A 81 -3.65 0.17 -13.10
N LEU A 82 -4.33 1.29 -12.90
CA LEU A 82 -4.44 1.92 -11.59
C LEU A 82 -5.79 1.60 -10.97
N PRO A 83 -5.83 0.86 -9.84
CA PRO A 83 -7.06 0.68 -9.08
C PRO A 83 -7.77 1.99 -8.77
N ASP A 84 -9.10 1.98 -8.79
CA ASP A 84 -9.92 3.13 -8.46
C ASP A 84 -9.66 3.63 -7.04
N LEU A 85 -9.79 4.93 -6.85
CA LEU A 85 -9.68 5.55 -5.54
C LEU A 85 -10.88 5.19 -4.65
N ASN A 86 -10.63 4.96 -3.37
CA ASN A 86 -11.64 4.86 -2.34
C ASN A 86 -12.08 6.29 -1.93
N ALA A 87 -12.92 6.90 -2.77
CA ALA A 87 -13.34 8.30 -2.59
C ALA A 87 -14.01 8.56 -1.24
N GLY A 88 -14.72 7.55 -0.68
CA GLY A 88 -15.35 7.66 0.64
C GLY A 88 -14.31 7.78 1.76
N LEU A 89 -13.26 6.94 1.73
CA LEU A 89 -12.18 7.02 2.71
C LEU A 89 -11.36 8.30 2.55
N LEU A 90 -11.03 8.69 1.31
CA LEU A 90 -10.28 9.92 1.07
C LEU A 90 -11.03 11.16 1.57
N ARG A 91 -12.36 11.19 1.49
CA ARG A 91 -13.16 12.25 2.11
C ARG A 91 -13.06 12.23 3.65
N ALA A 92 -13.16 11.06 4.25
CA ALA A 92 -13.00 10.89 5.70
C ALA A 92 -11.58 11.31 6.16
N ILE A 93 -10.53 11.02 5.39
CA ILE A 93 -9.16 11.46 5.66
C ILE A 93 -9.07 12.99 5.71
N LEU A 94 -9.73 13.72 4.81
CA LEU A 94 -9.76 15.19 4.84
C LEU A 94 -10.41 15.73 6.12
N ASP A 95 -11.44 15.07 6.62
CA ASP A 95 -12.08 15.47 7.87
C ASP A 95 -11.21 15.14 9.09
N LEU A 96 -10.58 13.98 9.11
CA LEU A 96 -9.62 13.58 10.14
C LEU A 96 -8.40 14.53 10.20
N LYS A 97 -7.89 14.97 9.04
CA LYS A 97 -6.73 15.87 8.93
C LYS A 97 -6.94 17.22 9.62
N LYS A 98 -8.17 17.63 9.88
CA LYS A 98 -8.49 18.85 10.61
C LYS A 98 -8.08 18.78 12.11
N ARG A 99 -7.89 17.55 12.64
CA ARG A 99 -7.65 17.30 14.08
C ARG A 99 -6.48 16.38 14.37
N TYR A 100 -6.07 15.57 13.40
CA TYR A 100 -5.03 14.55 13.55
C TYR A 100 -3.96 14.76 12.48
N LYS A 101 -2.73 14.35 12.77
CA LYS A 101 -1.70 14.22 11.76
C LYS A 101 -1.94 12.96 10.95
N ILE A 102 -1.94 13.09 9.64
CA ILE A 102 -2.25 12.00 8.71
C ILE A 102 -1.02 11.67 7.87
N TYR A 103 -0.63 10.42 7.90
CA TYR A 103 0.53 9.91 7.19
C TYR A 103 0.13 8.83 6.19
N LEU A 104 0.91 8.71 5.13
CA LEU A 104 0.85 7.59 4.20
C LEU A 104 2.07 6.70 4.37
N LEU A 105 1.88 5.39 4.54
CA LEU A 105 2.95 4.40 4.49
C LEU A 105 2.61 3.35 3.43
N SER A 106 3.32 3.37 2.29
CA SER A 106 2.98 2.54 1.15
C SER A 106 4.18 1.78 0.58
N ASN A 107 3.98 0.49 0.34
CA ASN A 107 4.84 -0.25 -0.57
C ASN A 107 4.40 0.04 -2.01
N THR A 108 5.20 0.83 -2.73
CA THR A 108 4.89 1.29 -4.09
C THR A 108 6.16 1.57 -4.87
N THR A 109 6.10 1.49 -6.20
CA THR A 109 7.19 1.94 -7.07
C THR A 109 7.08 3.43 -7.39
N GLN A 110 8.17 4.04 -7.86
CA GLN A 110 8.16 5.42 -8.32
C GLN A 110 7.16 5.63 -9.47
N GLU A 111 7.04 4.65 -10.38
CA GLU A 111 6.14 4.74 -11.52
C GLU A 111 4.68 4.82 -11.09
N PHE A 112 4.20 3.94 -10.19
CA PHE A 112 2.84 3.98 -9.70
C PHE A 112 2.55 5.25 -8.92
N PHE A 113 3.48 5.68 -8.09
CA PHE A 113 3.31 6.92 -7.35
C PHE A 113 3.16 8.12 -8.28
N LYS A 114 4.02 8.27 -9.29
CA LYS A 114 3.92 9.31 -10.31
C LYS A 114 2.61 9.28 -11.09
N GLN A 115 2.08 8.09 -11.39
CA GLN A 115 0.80 7.99 -12.08
C GLN A 115 -0.38 8.46 -11.23
N TYR A 116 -0.39 8.13 -9.92
CA TYR A 116 -1.41 8.66 -9.00
C TYR A 116 -1.25 10.16 -8.76
N GLN A 117 -0.04 10.70 -8.72
CA GLN A 117 0.21 12.15 -8.62
C GLN A 117 -0.45 12.95 -9.76
N LYS A 118 -0.64 12.34 -10.94
CA LYS A 118 -1.39 12.98 -12.04
C LYS A 118 -2.89 13.02 -11.78
N LYS A 119 -3.41 12.20 -10.88
CA LYS A 119 -4.86 12.08 -10.57
C LYS A 119 -5.25 12.82 -9.30
N ILE A 120 -4.35 12.88 -8.33
CA ILE A 120 -4.61 13.51 -7.03
C ILE A 120 -3.38 14.27 -6.52
N ASP A 121 -3.64 15.29 -5.73
CA ASP A 121 -2.63 15.93 -4.89
C ASP A 121 -2.55 15.22 -3.54
N PHE A 122 -1.51 14.43 -3.33
CA PHE A 122 -1.29 13.70 -2.08
C PHE A 122 -1.16 14.62 -0.86
N HIS A 123 -0.56 15.79 -1.00
CA HIS A 123 -0.36 16.74 0.12
C HIS A 123 -1.67 17.30 0.64
N LYS A 124 -2.73 17.25 -0.15
CA LYS A 124 -4.08 17.56 0.30
C LYS A 124 -4.54 16.59 1.40
N TYR A 125 -4.15 15.31 1.31
CA TYR A 125 -4.61 14.23 2.18
C TYR A 125 -3.63 13.91 3.30
N PHE A 126 -2.32 13.94 3.01
CA PHE A 126 -1.27 13.46 3.91
C PHE A 126 -0.32 14.59 4.30
N ASP A 127 0.07 14.64 5.57
CA ASP A 127 1.07 15.59 6.06
C ASP A 127 2.48 15.16 5.63
N GLN A 128 2.74 13.84 5.61
CA GLN A 128 3.99 13.24 5.15
C GLN A 128 3.73 11.85 4.57
N MET A 129 4.60 11.40 3.69
CA MET A 129 4.51 10.11 3.02
C MET A 129 5.79 9.32 3.21
N PHE A 130 5.65 8.03 3.50
CA PHE A 130 6.72 7.06 3.63
C PHE A 130 6.56 6.03 2.51
N LEU A 131 7.40 6.12 1.48
CA LEU A 131 7.26 5.35 0.25
C LEU A 131 8.42 4.36 0.13
N SER A 132 8.12 3.08 -0.07
CA SER A 132 9.14 2.01 -0.08
C SER A 132 10.22 2.21 -1.13
N HIS A 133 9.88 2.77 -2.29
CA HIS A 133 10.84 3.03 -3.37
C HIS A 133 11.82 4.17 -3.03
N GLU A 134 11.43 5.15 -2.22
CA GLU A 134 12.31 6.22 -1.74
C GLU A 134 13.20 5.72 -0.60
N LEU A 135 12.58 5.04 0.36
CA LEU A 135 13.26 4.56 1.57
C LEU A 135 14.11 3.31 1.35
N LYS A 136 13.90 2.58 0.23
CA LYS A 136 14.47 1.25 -0.05
C LYS A 136 14.16 0.21 1.04
N MET A 137 13.12 0.47 1.83
CA MET A 137 12.59 -0.37 2.89
C MET A 137 11.15 -0.75 2.60
N SER A 138 10.68 -1.85 3.16
CA SER A 138 9.29 -2.28 2.98
C SER A 138 8.62 -2.54 4.34
N LYS A 139 7.29 -2.49 4.38
CA LYS A 139 6.48 -2.76 5.59
C LYS A 139 6.71 -4.16 6.19
N THR A 140 7.43 -5.05 5.49
CA THR A 140 7.83 -6.36 6.01
C THR A 140 9.12 -6.34 6.82
N GLN A 141 9.78 -5.21 6.95
CA GLN A 141 11.06 -5.03 7.62
C GLN A 141 10.84 -4.17 8.86
N GLU A 142 11.52 -4.52 9.95
CA GLU A 142 11.42 -3.77 11.20
C GLU A 142 12.00 -2.36 11.08
N GLU A 143 13.01 -2.21 10.23
CA GLU A 143 13.73 -0.96 10.00
C GLU A 143 12.80 0.17 9.51
N ILE A 144 11.76 -0.15 8.72
CA ILE A 144 10.83 0.89 8.25
C ILE A 144 10.02 1.46 9.41
N TRP A 145 9.68 0.62 10.39
CA TRP A 145 8.92 1.06 11.56
C TRP A 145 9.76 1.92 12.48
N ASN A 146 11.03 1.55 12.70
CA ASN A 146 11.99 2.36 13.44
C ASN A 146 12.18 3.72 12.76
N PHE A 147 12.31 3.73 11.43
CA PHE A 147 12.41 4.96 10.65
C PHE A 147 11.14 5.83 10.78
N VAL A 148 9.96 5.27 10.56
CA VAL A 148 8.69 6.00 10.67
C VAL A 148 8.53 6.61 12.06
N LEU A 149 8.86 5.86 13.12
CA LEU A 149 8.77 6.34 14.49
C LEU A 149 9.81 7.43 14.83
N SER A 150 10.95 7.48 14.15
CA SER A 150 11.92 8.58 14.31
C SER A 150 11.48 9.87 13.63
N GLU A 151 10.65 9.77 12.56
CA GLU A 151 10.16 10.92 11.80
C GLU A 151 8.85 11.50 12.35
N VAL A 152 8.07 10.68 13.06
CA VAL A 152 6.74 11.07 13.56
C VAL A 152 6.87 11.52 15.03
N PRO A 153 6.50 12.77 15.40
CA PRO A 153 6.75 13.33 16.73
C PRO A 153 5.71 12.86 17.77
N PHE A 154 5.33 11.57 17.73
CA PHE A 154 4.34 10.99 18.65
C PHE A 154 4.82 9.65 19.19
N LEU A 155 4.37 9.29 20.38
CA LEU A 155 4.63 7.97 20.95
C LEU A 155 3.86 6.88 20.18
N PRO A 156 4.39 5.66 20.09
CA PRO A 156 3.72 4.58 19.36
C PRO A 156 2.25 4.37 19.73
N GLY A 157 1.91 4.41 21.02
CA GLY A 157 0.54 4.28 21.53
C GLY A 157 -0.41 5.44 21.18
N GLU A 158 0.12 6.54 20.62
CA GLU A 158 -0.65 7.68 20.11
C GLU A 158 -0.91 7.60 18.61
N ILE A 159 -0.44 6.55 17.95
CA ILE A 159 -0.54 6.32 16.52
C ILE A 159 -1.48 5.15 16.25
N VAL A 160 -2.32 5.27 15.20
CA VAL A 160 -3.09 4.17 14.62
C VAL A 160 -2.57 3.91 13.20
N PHE A 161 -2.26 2.67 12.88
CA PHE A 161 -1.93 2.25 11.52
C PHE A 161 -3.05 1.40 10.93
N ILE A 162 -3.47 1.72 9.69
CA ILE A 162 -4.57 1.07 8.97
C ILE A 162 -4.02 0.45 7.69
N ASP A 163 -4.11 -0.86 7.59
CA ASP A 163 -3.62 -1.65 6.45
C ASP A 163 -4.55 -2.85 6.21
N ASN A 164 -4.60 -3.38 5.00
CA ASN A 164 -5.40 -4.54 4.64
C ASN A 164 -4.63 -5.87 4.70
N LYS A 165 -3.37 -5.86 5.18
CA LYS A 165 -2.52 -7.06 5.29
C LYS A 165 -2.08 -7.26 6.75
N GLU A 166 -2.56 -8.33 7.38
CA GLU A 166 -2.26 -8.67 8.79
C GLU A 166 -0.75 -8.65 9.10
N LYS A 167 0.07 -9.23 8.22
CA LYS A 167 1.53 -9.28 8.39
C LYS A 167 2.21 -7.91 8.59
N TYR A 168 1.63 -6.82 8.07
CA TYR A 168 2.16 -5.47 8.27
C TYR A 168 1.68 -4.88 9.60
N LEU A 169 0.46 -5.24 10.02
CA LEU A 169 -0.09 -4.84 11.30
C LEU A 169 0.66 -5.47 12.47
N GLU A 170 1.03 -6.74 12.36
CA GLU A 170 1.80 -7.47 13.40
C GLU A 170 3.14 -6.78 13.71
N LEU A 171 3.86 -6.31 12.68
CA LEU A 171 5.11 -5.59 12.88
C LEU A 171 4.90 -4.22 13.54
N ALA A 172 3.86 -3.49 13.14
CA ALA A 172 3.49 -2.23 13.77
C ALA A 172 3.10 -2.42 15.24
N GLN A 173 2.33 -3.47 15.55
CA GLN A 173 1.94 -3.81 16.92
C GLN A 173 3.15 -4.10 17.81
N LYS A 174 4.17 -4.79 17.30
CA LYS A 174 5.42 -5.04 18.04
C LYS A 174 6.14 -3.75 18.44
N GLN A 175 5.93 -2.68 17.69
CA GLN A 175 6.44 -1.36 18.01
C GLN A 175 5.50 -0.55 18.94
N GLY A 176 4.39 -1.14 19.39
CA GLY A 176 3.43 -0.47 20.26
C GLY A 176 2.42 0.43 19.55
N ILE A 177 2.37 0.41 18.21
CA ILE A 177 1.40 1.14 17.39
C ILE A 177 0.06 0.42 17.44
N LYS A 178 -1.05 1.15 17.60
CA LYS A 178 -2.39 0.59 17.47
C LYS A 178 -2.70 0.31 16.01
N THR A 179 -3.40 -0.78 15.72
CA THR A 179 -3.62 -1.20 14.34
C THR A 179 -5.08 -1.48 14.06
N ILE A 180 -5.49 -1.26 12.81
CA ILE A 180 -6.80 -1.61 12.28
C ILE A 180 -6.59 -2.41 10.99
N LEU A 181 -7.11 -3.65 10.94
CA LEU A 181 -7.19 -4.41 9.70
C LEU A 181 -8.33 -3.86 8.85
N PHE A 182 -7.99 -3.22 7.75
CA PHE A 182 -8.97 -2.63 6.84
C PHE A 182 -9.85 -3.69 6.19
N LYS A 183 -11.16 -3.56 6.34
CA LYS A 183 -12.18 -4.37 5.63
C LYS A 183 -13.10 -3.49 4.80
N ASN A 184 -13.53 -2.37 5.35
CA ASN A 184 -14.36 -1.35 4.69
C ASN A 184 -14.37 -0.05 5.51
N ASN A 185 -14.89 1.01 4.93
CA ASN A 185 -14.89 2.35 5.54
C ASN A 185 -15.69 2.42 6.84
N GLU A 186 -16.83 1.75 6.92
CA GLU A 186 -17.69 1.76 8.11
C GLU A 186 -17.05 1.04 9.30
N GLN A 187 -16.36 -0.08 9.04
CA GLN A 187 -15.63 -0.79 10.08
C GLN A 187 -14.48 0.08 10.61
N VAL A 188 -13.68 0.71 9.72
CA VAL A 188 -12.58 1.61 10.11
C VAL A 188 -13.10 2.77 10.96
N LYS A 189 -14.21 3.39 10.56
CA LYS A 189 -14.84 4.46 11.33
C LYS A 189 -15.18 4.02 12.77
N LYS A 190 -15.79 2.83 12.92
CA LYS A 190 -16.15 2.29 14.23
C LYS A 190 -14.93 2.01 15.11
N GLU A 191 -13.87 1.45 14.54
CA GLU A 191 -12.66 1.12 15.28
C GLU A 191 -11.85 2.38 15.66
N LEU A 192 -11.81 3.38 14.79
CA LEU A 192 -11.23 4.67 15.12
C LEU A 192 -11.95 5.34 16.30
N ILE A 193 -13.29 5.32 16.31
CA ILE A 193 -14.10 5.81 17.44
C ILE A 193 -13.78 5.01 18.72
N HIS A 194 -13.64 3.69 18.64
CA HIS A 194 -13.24 2.86 19.78
C HIS A 194 -11.88 3.27 20.35
N PHE A 195 -10.95 3.71 19.52
CA PHE A 195 -9.66 4.26 19.95
C PHE A 195 -9.75 5.72 20.45
N GLY A 196 -10.93 6.30 20.52
CA GLY A 196 -11.18 7.66 20.98
C GLY A 196 -10.92 8.75 19.92
N VAL A 197 -10.87 8.36 18.62
CA VAL A 197 -10.77 9.30 17.51
C VAL A 197 -12.14 9.95 17.29
N GLN A 198 -12.17 11.28 17.27
CA GLN A 198 -13.39 12.05 17.01
C GLN A 198 -13.61 12.13 15.48
N ILE A 199 -14.72 11.62 15.00
CA ILE A 199 -15.15 11.67 13.60
C ILE A 199 -16.44 12.48 13.55
N THR A 200 -16.46 13.52 12.74
CA THR A 200 -17.65 14.34 12.46
C THR A 200 -18.49 13.74 11.35
#